data_45f4b1e97289eb849508abc52a0a58b0
#
_entry.id   45f4b1e97289eb849508abc52a0a58b0
#
_cell.length_a   1.000
_cell.length_b   1.000
_cell.length_c   1.000
_cell.angle_alpha   90.00
_cell.angle_beta   90.00
_cell.angle_gamma   90.00
#
_symmetry.space_group_name_H-M   'P 1'
#
loop_
_entity.id
_entity.type
_entity.pdbx_description
1 polymer ?
#
loop_
_entity_poly.entity_id
_entity_poly.type
_entity_poly.pdbx_seq_one_letter_code
_entity_poly.pdbx_strand_id
1 'polypeptide(L)'
;MIAWQAAALILVGVPEVLLAQSAPVPAHPAAQDFSEADRLRGGYGPYRANNDLLYYQLDVRVDTVRQTLSGKNSIRFKMLKPGRRIQLDLVRVFQIDKILLRSATGAPRALHFERAAGRTVYVDFPETLRQGRIYTIDFYYSGRPVEMGRFGGFVFRKDPMGRPLVNTACEEEGASVWWPNKDQWRDEVEGMEISVEAPSDLIEVSGGRFQSKQELPDGYTRWNWKVQYPINNYDVSLNIGKYVHFGDSYGDLSLDYFVFPEDLEKAQRQFAQVKDMLYAFSRFFGEYPFPNDGYKLVEALYSGVENQTAITYGNHFENGYLGRPASGIGARFDFIIVHESAHEWFGNSITARDRSDMWIHEGWANYSESLFVEYMWGKQDAITYINTGKENVKNQFPVISTEGVFSTPPADQYKKGALFLNTLRSVLDDDAEWFSLLHDYYQHFKYQTIMTSDVLAYFNKHTGKELTPLFAQYLRHAAIPVLQLKFNAAEHTVGYRWAAEEAAFDMPVRVGRRDDWQLIHPTAEWKTLESPIPMDEFEVATDLYYIDVSKQS
;
A
#
# COMPACT_ATOMS: atom_id res chain seq x y z
N MET A 1 73.33 27.17 -0.27
CA MET A 1 72.70 26.07 -0.99
C MET A 1 71.44 25.69 -0.21
N ILE A 2 70.31 26.14 -0.68
CA ILE A 2 68.98 26.01 -0.01
C ILE A 2 68.27 24.82 -0.65
N ALA A 3 68.03 23.81 0.15
CA ALA A 3 67.24 22.63 -0.26
C ALA A 3 65.74 22.88 -0.03
N TRP A 4 64.95 22.79 -1.09
CA TRP A 4 63.49 22.83 -1.03
C TRP A 4 62.96 21.43 -0.70
N GLN A 5 62.23 21.32 0.39
CA GLN A 5 61.40 20.14 0.68
C GLN A 5 60.02 20.35 0.08
N ALA A 6 59.64 19.46 -0.85
CA ALA A 6 58.30 19.38 -1.40
C ALA A 6 57.38 18.65 -0.42
N ALA A 7 56.34 19.32 0.06
CA ALA A 7 55.26 18.72 0.84
C ALA A 7 54.30 18.01 -0.12
N ALA A 8 54.18 16.69 -0.01
CA ALA A 8 53.16 15.92 -0.72
C ALA A 8 51.81 16.08 -0.02
N LEU A 9 50.85 16.71 -0.69
CA LEU A 9 49.43 16.68 -0.28
C LEU A 9 48.87 15.27 -0.54
N ILE A 10 48.59 14.59 0.54
CA ILE A 10 47.79 13.34 0.48
C ILE A 10 46.32 13.77 0.33
N LEU A 11 45.79 13.67 -0.87
CA LEU A 11 44.35 13.70 -1.13
C LEU A 11 43.74 12.43 -0.54
N VAL A 12 43.10 12.56 0.61
CA VAL A 12 42.20 11.52 1.15
C VAL A 12 40.96 11.52 0.27
N GLY A 13 40.86 10.55 -0.60
CA GLY A 13 39.67 10.31 -1.40
C GLY A 13 38.48 10.00 -0.49
N VAL A 14 37.49 10.88 -0.49
CA VAL A 14 36.16 10.61 0.06
C VAL A 14 35.56 9.52 -0.80
N PRO A 15 35.10 8.38 -0.24
CA PRO A 15 34.40 7.38 -1.04
C PRO A 15 33.14 8.03 -1.62
N GLU A 16 33.03 8.06 -2.95
CA GLU A 16 31.78 8.34 -3.62
C GLU A 16 30.74 7.34 -3.11
N VAL A 17 29.80 7.85 -2.31
CA VAL A 17 28.56 7.15 -2.01
C VAL A 17 27.86 6.99 -3.34
N LEU A 18 27.92 5.79 -3.92
CA LEU A 18 27.08 5.39 -5.03
C LEU A 18 25.62 5.69 -4.63
N LEU A 19 25.10 6.79 -5.15
CA LEU A 19 23.67 7.05 -5.22
C LEU A 19 23.07 5.84 -5.93
N ALA A 20 22.39 5.01 -5.18
CA ALA A 20 21.52 3.99 -5.76
C ALA A 20 20.50 4.75 -6.62
N GLN A 21 20.81 4.90 -7.90
CA GLN A 21 19.82 5.26 -8.90
C GLN A 21 18.72 4.24 -8.74
N SER A 22 17.50 4.71 -8.47
CA SER A 22 16.30 3.88 -8.54
C SER A 22 16.39 3.09 -9.83
N ALA A 23 16.47 1.76 -9.73
CA ALA A 23 16.42 0.91 -10.90
C ALA A 23 15.18 1.33 -11.71
N PRO A 24 15.29 1.53 -13.03
CA PRO A 24 14.14 1.89 -13.82
C PRO A 24 13.06 0.82 -13.60
N VAL A 25 11.87 1.27 -13.17
CA VAL A 25 10.70 0.40 -13.13
C VAL A 25 10.57 -0.19 -14.54
N PRO A 26 10.58 -1.51 -14.70
CA PRO A 26 10.51 -2.12 -16.01
C PRO A 26 9.23 -1.64 -16.69
N ALA A 27 9.36 -1.12 -17.92
CA ALA A 27 8.24 -0.74 -18.73
C ALA A 27 7.26 -1.91 -18.86
N HIS A 28 5.97 -1.72 -18.60
CA HIS A 28 4.95 -2.73 -18.88
C HIS A 28 4.95 -2.99 -20.39
N PRO A 29 5.29 -4.19 -20.85
CA PRO A 29 5.18 -4.50 -22.27
C PRO A 29 3.70 -4.57 -22.65
N ALA A 30 3.37 -3.97 -23.78
CA ALA A 30 2.09 -4.22 -24.45
C ALA A 30 1.93 -5.73 -24.67
N ALA A 31 0.79 -6.32 -24.23
CA ALA A 31 0.50 -7.75 -24.26
C ALA A 31 1.61 -8.62 -23.64
N GLN A 32 1.73 -8.53 -22.31
CA GLN A 32 2.60 -9.43 -21.57
C GLN A 32 2.06 -10.86 -21.63
N ASP A 33 2.86 -11.80 -22.17
CA ASP A 33 2.59 -13.22 -21.98
C ASP A 33 2.94 -13.60 -20.53
N PHE A 34 1.93 -13.57 -19.66
CA PHE A 34 2.10 -13.99 -18.28
C PHE A 34 2.40 -15.48 -18.20
N SER A 35 3.38 -15.85 -17.42
CA SER A 35 3.72 -17.24 -17.16
C SER A 35 2.59 -17.97 -16.41
N GLU A 36 2.62 -19.31 -16.43
CA GLU A 36 1.74 -20.11 -15.59
C GLU A 36 1.92 -19.76 -14.09
N ALA A 37 3.15 -19.48 -13.67
CA ALA A 37 3.44 -19.07 -12.30
C ALA A 37 2.74 -17.76 -11.92
N ASP A 38 2.74 -16.77 -12.82
CA ASP A 38 2.05 -15.48 -12.58
C ASP A 38 0.53 -15.65 -12.52
N ARG A 39 -0.04 -16.49 -13.39
CA ARG A 39 -1.48 -16.81 -13.38
C ARG A 39 -1.89 -17.59 -12.14
N LEU A 40 -1.10 -18.56 -11.70
CA LEU A 40 -1.39 -19.32 -10.48
C LEU A 40 -1.24 -18.45 -9.22
N ARG A 41 -0.30 -17.52 -9.22
CA ARG A 41 -0.05 -16.64 -8.09
C ARG A 41 -1.12 -15.54 -7.96
N GLY A 42 -1.43 -14.81 -9.03
CA GLY A 42 -2.42 -13.72 -9.02
C GLY A 42 -3.86 -14.19 -9.13
N GLY A 43 -4.10 -15.33 -9.81
CA GLY A 43 -5.45 -15.79 -10.09
C GLY A 43 -6.18 -16.39 -8.90
N TYR A 44 -7.50 -16.21 -8.89
CA TYR A 44 -8.40 -16.84 -7.92
C TYR A 44 -9.08 -18.08 -8.52
N GLY A 45 -8.23 -19.08 -8.85
CA GLY A 45 -8.63 -20.33 -9.49
C GLY A 45 -9.50 -21.22 -8.62
N PRO A 46 -9.99 -22.37 -9.17
CA PRO A 46 -11.00 -23.21 -8.52
C PRO A 46 -10.58 -23.75 -7.15
N TYR A 47 -9.29 -23.95 -6.90
CA TYR A 47 -8.77 -24.48 -5.64
C TYR A 47 -8.48 -23.42 -4.58
N ARG A 48 -8.55 -22.13 -4.94
CA ARG A 48 -8.65 -21.01 -4.00
C ARG A 48 -10.11 -20.61 -3.77
N ALA A 49 -10.93 -20.59 -4.83
CA ALA A 49 -12.33 -20.18 -4.78
C ALA A 49 -13.28 -21.23 -4.15
N ASN A 50 -12.82 -22.43 -3.88
CA ASN A 50 -13.64 -23.48 -3.25
C ASN A 50 -13.61 -23.45 -1.71
N ASN A 51 -12.83 -22.55 -1.12
CA ASN A 51 -12.69 -22.42 0.32
C ASN A 51 -12.54 -20.95 0.74
N ASP A 52 -12.95 -20.66 1.97
CA ASP A 52 -12.96 -19.38 2.64
C ASP A 52 -12.06 -19.48 3.87
N LEU A 53 -11.08 -18.62 4.00
CA LEU A 53 -10.16 -18.58 5.12
C LEU A 53 -10.84 -17.94 6.33
N LEU A 54 -10.68 -18.55 7.49
CA LEU A 54 -11.28 -18.04 8.71
C LEU A 54 -10.24 -17.55 9.73
N TYR A 55 -9.12 -18.28 9.87
CA TYR A 55 -8.18 -17.99 10.92
C TYR A 55 -6.81 -18.60 10.66
N TYR A 56 -5.74 -17.89 11.04
CA TYR A 56 -4.38 -18.40 11.09
C TYR A 56 -3.85 -18.46 12.53
N GLN A 57 -3.07 -19.50 12.83
CA GLN A 57 -2.21 -19.55 14.01
C GLN A 57 -0.78 -19.81 13.52
N LEU A 58 -0.03 -18.73 13.36
CA LEU A 58 1.34 -18.76 12.89
C LEU A 58 2.28 -18.89 14.09
N ASP A 59 3.11 -19.93 14.07
CA ASP A 59 4.04 -20.28 15.14
C ASP A 59 5.41 -20.52 14.52
N VAL A 60 6.35 -19.61 14.73
CA VAL A 60 7.64 -19.61 14.04
C VAL A 60 8.80 -19.37 14.99
N ARG A 61 9.93 -19.96 14.67
CA ARG A 61 11.22 -19.72 15.31
C ARG A 61 12.20 -19.15 14.31
N VAL A 62 12.86 -18.05 14.68
CA VAL A 62 13.83 -17.34 13.86
C VAL A 62 15.22 -17.46 14.45
N ASP A 63 16.13 -18.11 13.73
CA ASP A 63 17.55 -18.18 14.09
C ASP A 63 18.32 -17.09 13.35
N THR A 64 18.67 -16.02 14.04
CA THR A 64 19.38 -14.86 13.48
C THR A 64 20.84 -15.15 13.13
N VAL A 65 21.44 -16.19 13.74
CA VAL A 65 22.83 -16.59 13.48
C VAL A 65 22.92 -17.45 12.21
N ARG A 66 22.06 -18.48 12.10
CA ARG A 66 21.99 -19.34 10.92
C ARG A 66 21.20 -18.70 9.80
N GLN A 67 20.45 -17.66 10.07
CA GLN A 67 19.53 -17.01 9.16
C GLN A 67 18.48 -17.98 8.61
N THR A 68 17.87 -18.74 9.51
CA THR A 68 16.85 -19.73 9.18
C THR A 68 15.56 -19.45 9.93
N LEU A 69 14.47 -19.92 9.34
CA LEU A 69 13.14 -19.89 9.91
C LEU A 69 12.54 -21.29 9.85
N SER A 70 11.89 -21.71 10.94
CA SER A 70 11.12 -22.95 11.01
C SER A 70 9.84 -22.71 11.79
N GLY A 71 8.78 -23.42 11.43
CA GLY A 71 7.52 -23.26 12.15
C GLY A 71 6.36 -24.00 11.51
N LYS A 72 5.18 -23.58 11.92
CA LYS A 72 3.94 -24.04 11.34
C LYS A 72 2.94 -22.89 11.20
N ASN A 73 2.08 -22.99 10.20
CA ASN A 73 0.82 -22.24 10.16
C ASN A 73 -0.35 -23.23 10.31
N SER A 74 -1.18 -23.01 11.31
CA SER A 74 -2.46 -23.71 11.44
C SER A 74 -3.53 -22.91 10.70
N ILE A 75 -4.03 -23.46 9.60
CA ILE A 75 -4.93 -22.80 8.66
C ILE A 75 -6.34 -23.35 8.88
N ARG A 76 -7.23 -22.51 9.37
CA ARG A 76 -8.66 -22.82 9.54
C ARG A 76 -9.45 -22.23 8.40
N PHE A 77 -10.19 -23.07 7.69
CA PHE A 77 -10.96 -22.66 6.52
C PHE A 77 -12.31 -23.39 6.43
N LYS A 78 -13.25 -22.77 5.73
CA LYS A 78 -14.59 -23.30 5.44
C LYS A 78 -14.67 -23.66 3.96
N MET A 79 -15.17 -24.85 3.64
CA MET A 79 -15.40 -25.21 2.24
C MET A 79 -16.63 -24.50 1.70
N LEU A 80 -16.48 -23.75 0.63
CA LEU A 80 -17.56 -23.09 -0.11
C LEU A 80 -18.15 -24.01 -1.18
N LYS A 81 -17.35 -24.96 -1.70
CA LYS A 81 -17.77 -26.02 -2.64
C LYS A 81 -17.14 -27.35 -2.22
N PRO A 82 -17.78 -28.49 -2.50
CA PRO A 82 -17.17 -29.79 -2.22
C PRO A 82 -15.88 -29.96 -3.02
N GLY A 83 -14.84 -30.54 -2.43
CA GLY A 83 -13.57 -30.72 -3.13
C GLY A 83 -12.59 -31.62 -2.38
N ARG A 84 -11.56 -32.07 -3.09
CA ARG A 84 -10.48 -32.89 -2.54
C ARG A 84 -9.12 -32.19 -2.63
N ARG A 85 -9.08 -30.94 -3.10
CA ARG A 85 -7.85 -30.15 -3.28
C ARG A 85 -8.13 -28.70 -2.93
N ILE A 86 -7.17 -28.05 -2.26
CA ILE A 86 -7.08 -26.60 -2.09
C ILE A 86 -5.72 -26.14 -2.59
N GLN A 87 -5.58 -24.83 -2.86
CA GLN A 87 -4.33 -24.19 -3.22
C GLN A 87 -3.87 -23.28 -2.10
N LEU A 88 -2.61 -23.44 -1.70
CA LEU A 88 -1.84 -22.54 -0.86
C LEU A 88 -0.55 -22.16 -1.60
N ASP A 89 0.25 -21.29 -1.00
CA ASP A 89 1.47 -20.78 -1.60
C ASP A 89 2.60 -20.76 -0.57
N LEU A 90 3.81 -21.10 -1.02
CA LEU A 90 5.05 -20.99 -0.27
C LEU A 90 6.24 -21.04 -1.23
N VAL A 91 7.13 -20.07 -1.15
CA VAL A 91 8.33 -20.01 -1.99
C VAL A 91 9.19 -21.28 -1.86
N ARG A 92 9.82 -21.68 -2.97
CA ARG A 92 10.49 -23.01 -3.09
C ARG A 92 11.71 -23.19 -2.19
N VAL A 93 12.29 -22.13 -1.68
CA VAL A 93 13.44 -22.19 -0.77
C VAL A 93 13.11 -22.83 0.58
N PHE A 94 11.82 -22.82 0.96
CA PHE A 94 11.37 -23.55 2.14
C PHE A 94 11.04 -25.00 1.80
N GLN A 95 11.50 -25.90 2.65
CA GLN A 95 11.04 -27.28 2.69
C GLN A 95 9.66 -27.34 3.33
N ILE A 96 8.77 -28.16 2.78
CA ILE A 96 7.53 -28.54 3.42
C ILE A 96 7.82 -29.82 4.20
N ASP A 97 7.83 -29.71 5.54
CA ASP A 97 8.20 -30.85 6.38
C ASP A 97 7.04 -31.85 6.47
N LYS A 98 5.81 -31.37 6.61
CA LYS A 98 4.56 -32.15 6.60
C LYS A 98 3.35 -31.22 6.60
N ILE A 99 2.22 -31.73 6.10
CA ILE A 99 0.90 -31.10 6.23
C ILE A 99 -0.02 -32.11 6.90
N LEU A 100 -0.70 -31.70 7.98
CA LEU A 100 -1.57 -32.56 8.77
C LEU A 100 -2.99 -32.02 8.78
N LEU A 101 -3.97 -32.86 8.48
CA LEU A 101 -5.38 -32.55 8.74
C LEU A 101 -5.69 -32.84 10.21
N ARG A 102 -6.17 -31.85 10.95
CA ARG A 102 -6.63 -32.03 12.33
C ARG A 102 -7.93 -32.85 12.35
N SER A 103 -8.03 -33.73 13.33
CA SER A 103 -9.25 -34.51 13.62
C SER A 103 -9.84 -34.02 14.94
N ALA A 104 -11.17 -33.96 15.01
CA ALA A 104 -11.85 -33.62 16.27
C ALA A 104 -11.74 -34.74 17.34
N THR A 105 -11.57 -35.99 16.92
CA THR A 105 -11.66 -37.15 17.81
C THR A 105 -10.51 -38.15 17.68
N GLY A 106 -9.51 -37.88 16.81
CA GLY A 106 -8.44 -38.83 16.51
C GLY A 106 -7.11 -38.16 16.27
N ALA A 107 -6.08 -38.95 15.98
CA ALA A 107 -4.76 -38.45 15.62
C ALA A 107 -4.83 -37.63 14.31
N PRO A 108 -4.02 -36.56 14.18
CA PRO A 108 -3.88 -35.82 12.93
C PRO A 108 -3.45 -36.74 11.80
N ARG A 109 -3.99 -36.51 10.59
CA ARG A 109 -3.71 -37.31 9.41
C ARG A 109 -2.80 -36.58 8.45
N ALA A 110 -1.72 -37.21 8.01
CA ALA A 110 -0.82 -36.65 6.98
C ALA A 110 -1.56 -36.50 5.64
N LEU A 111 -1.37 -35.37 5.00
CA LEU A 111 -1.92 -35.06 3.69
C LEU A 111 -0.82 -35.15 2.62
N HIS A 112 -1.23 -35.54 1.42
CA HIS A 112 -0.41 -35.42 0.23
C HIS A 112 -0.40 -33.96 -0.25
N PHE A 113 0.73 -33.51 -0.79
CA PHE A 113 0.85 -32.19 -1.42
C PHE A 113 1.71 -32.28 -2.68
N GLU A 114 1.47 -31.36 -3.58
CA GLU A 114 2.17 -31.21 -4.84
C GLU A 114 2.59 -29.76 -5.03
N ARG A 115 3.87 -29.52 -5.35
CA ARG A 115 4.35 -28.18 -5.74
C ARG A 115 4.15 -28.01 -7.24
N ALA A 116 3.37 -26.98 -7.62
CA ALA A 116 3.18 -26.58 -9.02
C ALA A 116 4.13 -25.44 -9.42
N ALA A 117 3.84 -24.71 -10.48
CA ALA A 117 4.64 -23.60 -10.95
C ALA A 117 4.72 -22.47 -9.89
N GLY A 118 5.84 -21.77 -9.85
CA GLY A 118 6.08 -20.65 -8.92
C GLY A 118 6.08 -21.09 -7.46
N ARG A 119 5.18 -20.51 -6.67
CA ARG A 119 5.05 -20.74 -5.22
C ARG A 119 3.89 -21.66 -4.85
N THR A 120 3.11 -22.11 -5.83
CA THR A 120 1.89 -22.87 -5.63
C THR A 120 2.14 -24.23 -4.98
N VAL A 121 1.32 -24.52 -3.96
CA VAL A 121 1.27 -25.80 -3.24
C VAL A 121 -0.17 -26.30 -3.26
N TYR A 122 -0.43 -27.37 -3.99
CA TYR A 122 -1.71 -28.06 -3.89
C TYR A 122 -1.70 -29.03 -2.72
N VAL A 123 -2.76 -28.98 -1.90
CA VAL A 123 -2.95 -29.89 -0.77
C VAL A 123 -4.12 -30.80 -1.09
N ASP A 124 -3.87 -32.13 -1.10
CA ASP A 124 -4.84 -33.15 -1.45
C ASP A 124 -5.43 -33.84 -0.20
N PHE A 125 -6.75 -33.94 -0.19
CA PHE A 125 -7.48 -34.60 0.87
C PHE A 125 -7.92 -36.00 0.42
N PRO A 126 -7.77 -37.02 1.28
CA PRO A 126 -8.11 -38.40 0.93
C PRO A 126 -9.61 -38.61 0.71
N GLU A 127 -10.43 -37.72 1.30
CA GLU A 127 -11.88 -37.71 1.16
C GLU A 127 -12.36 -36.36 0.65
N THR A 128 -13.54 -36.34 0.02
CA THR A 128 -14.17 -35.09 -0.40
C THR A 128 -14.59 -34.29 0.82
N LEU A 129 -13.98 -33.12 1.00
CA LEU A 129 -14.39 -32.14 1.98
C LEU A 129 -15.78 -31.61 1.62
N ARG A 130 -16.65 -31.47 2.62
CA ARG A 130 -18.07 -31.14 2.41
C ARG A 130 -18.27 -29.62 2.46
N GLN A 131 -19.12 -29.12 1.57
CA GLN A 131 -19.54 -27.70 1.58
C GLN A 131 -20.09 -27.29 2.95
N GLY A 132 -19.78 -26.07 3.39
CA GLY A 132 -20.21 -25.48 4.66
C GLY A 132 -19.46 -26.01 5.89
N ARG A 133 -18.64 -27.05 5.76
CA ARG A 133 -17.86 -27.58 6.88
C ARG A 133 -16.53 -26.82 7.03
N ILE A 134 -16.11 -26.68 8.29
CA ILE A 134 -14.85 -26.07 8.68
C ILE A 134 -13.83 -27.17 8.92
N TYR A 135 -12.63 -26.94 8.41
CA TYR A 135 -11.46 -27.81 8.54
C TYR A 135 -10.27 -27.00 9.04
N THR A 136 -9.31 -27.69 9.65
CA THR A 136 -8.02 -27.09 10.06
C THR A 136 -6.89 -28.00 9.62
N ILE A 137 -5.91 -27.43 8.96
CA ILE A 137 -4.65 -28.10 8.64
C ILE A 137 -3.49 -27.43 9.37
N ASP A 138 -2.48 -28.22 9.75
CA ASP A 138 -1.21 -27.73 10.24
C ASP A 138 -0.16 -27.91 9.17
N PHE A 139 0.36 -26.79 8.65
CA PHE A 139 1.37 -26.76 7.60
C PHE A 139 2.75 -26.46 8.22
N TYR A 140 3.62 -27.47 8.32
CA TYR A 140 4.96 -27.37 8.89
C TYR A 140 5.99 -27.11 7.78
N TYR A 141 6.89 -26.18 8.01
CA TYR A 141 7.89 -25.78 7.04
C TYR A 141 9.17 -25.27 7.73
N SER A 142 10.28 -25.35 6.98
CA SER A 142 11.58 -24.87 7.45
C SER A 142 12.46 -24.47 6.27
N GLY A 143 13.37 -23.52 6.48
CA GLY A 143 14.31 -23.12 5.45
C GLY A 143 15.04 -21.82 5.76
N ARG A 144 15.79 -21.37 4.78
CA ARG A 144 16.47 -20.07 4.79
C ARG A 144 15.76 -19.14 3.83
N PRO A 145 15.11 -18.06 4.31
CA PRO A 145 14.53 -17.04 3.44
C PRO A 145 15.59 -16.44 2.51
N VAL A 146 15.16 -16.06 1.32
CA VAL A 146 15.98 -15.29 0.38
C VAL A 146 15.30 -13.96 0.14
N GLU A 147 16.10 -12.92 -0.03
CA GLU A 147 15.60 -11.60 -0.31
C GLU A 147 14.95 -11.56 -1.69
N MET A 148 13.77 -10.95 -1.77
CA MET A 148 12.96 -10.83 -2.97
C MET A 148 12.31 -9.44 -3.02
N GLY A 149 12.20 -8.87 -4.23
CA GLY A 149 11.62 -7.55 -4.42
C GLY A 149 12.50 -6.40 -3.90
N ARG A 150 11.95 -5.19 -3.97
CA ARG A 150 12.67 -3.95 -3.63
C ARG A 150 13.06 -3.87 -2.15
N PHE A 151 12.17 -4.27 -1.26
CA PHE A 151 12.38 -4.23 0.19
C PHE A 151 12.82 -5.55 0.80
N GLY A 152 12.99 -6.60 -0.03
CA GLY A 152 13.58 -7.88 0.35
C GLY A 152 12.60 -8.94 0.85
N GLY A 153 11.33 -8.63 1.07
CA GLY A 153 10.31 -9.57 1.54
C GLY A 153 10.54 -10.02 2.99
N PHE A 154 11.50 -10.90 3.23
CA PHE A 154 12.00 -11.28 4.57
C PHE A 154 13.51 -11.13 4.59
N VAL A 155 14.03 -10.25 5.43
CA VAL A 155 15.45 -9.89 5.42
C VAL A 155 16.12 -10.16 6.77
N PHE A 156 17.36 -10.69 6.68
CA PHE A 156 18.30 -10.71 7.79
C PHE A 156 19.35 -9.63 7.54
N ARG A 157 19.39 -8.63 8.37
CA ARG A 157 20.28 -7.48 8.29
C ARG A 157 21.06 -7.29 9.61
N LYS A 158 21.85 -6.26 9.62
CA LYS A 158 22.42 -5.69 10.85
C LYS A 158 21.99 -4.24 10.93
N ASP A 159 21.64 -3.81 12.13
CA ASP A 159 21.40 -2.40 12.40
C ASP A 159 22.69 -1.58 12.27
N PRO A 160 22.65 -0.24 12.36
CA PRO A 160 23.82 0.63 12.22
C PRO A 160 24.95 0.33 13.25
N MET A 161 24.63 -0.31 14.36
CA MET A 161 25.58 -0.74 15.38
C MET A 161 26.11 -2.17 15.18
N GLY A 162 25.69 -2.85 14.09
CA GLY A 162 26.14 -4.20 13.75
C GLY A 162 25.38 -5.33 14.45
N ARG A 163 24.28 -5.03 15.16
CA ARG A 163 23.44 -5.99 15.90
C ARG A 163 22.44 -6.67 14.93
N PRO A 164 22.01 -7.92 15.23
CA PRO A 164 21.03 -8.60 14.38
C PRO A 164 19.73 -7.81 14.22
N LEU A 165 19.21 -7.77 13.00
CA LEU A 165 17.95 -7.16 12.63
C LEU A 165 17.23 -8.07 11.64
N VAL A 166 15.95 -8.32 11.86
CA VAL A 166 15.06 -9.03 10.94
C VAL A 166 13.82 -8.18 10.73
N ASN A 167 13.44 -7.98 9.47
CA ASN A 167 12.21 -7.29 9.11
C ASN A 167 11.51 -7.99 7.95
N THR A 168 10.21 -7.76 7.83
CA THR A 168 9.39 -8.21 6.70
C THR A 168 8.80 -7.02 5.96
N ALA A 169 8.72 -7.13 4.63
CA ALA A 169 8.09 -6.16 3.74
C ALA A 169 7.50 -6.92 2.55
N CYS A 170 6.24 -7.30 2.63
CA CYS A 170 5.64 -8.30 1.74
C CYS A 170 4.64 -7.75 0.72
N GLU A 171 4.35 -6.46 0.73
CA GLU A 171 3.39 -5.84 -0.18
C GLU A 171 3.68 -6.15 -1.66
N GLU A 172 4.93 -5.93 -2.11
CA GLU A 172 5.32 -6.18 -3.50
C GLU A 172 5.41 -7.67 -3.83
N GLU A 173 5.95 -8.47 -2.90
CA GLU A 173 6.31 -9.86 -3.15
C GLU A 173 5.32 -10.89 -2.62
N GLY A 174 4.32 -10.48 -1.84
CA GLY A 174 3.37 -11.37 -1.19
C GLY A 174 3.96 -12.14 -0.01
N ALA A 175 3.11 -12.56 0.89
CA ALA A 175 3.47 -13.17 2.17
C ALA A 175 4.09 -14.57 2.05
N SER A 176 3.83 -15.28 0.96
CA SER A 176 4.38 -16.62 0.72
C SER A 176 5.89 -16.67 0.54
N VAL A 177 6.57 -15.51 0.59
CA VAL A 177 8.04 -15.41 0.67
C VAL A 177 8.61 -15.94 1.97
N TRP A 178 7.81 -16.03 3.05
CA TRP A 178 8.33 -16.48 4.34
C TRP A 178 7.39 -17.40 5.15
N TRP A 179 6.08 -17.45 4.84
CA TRP A 179 5.16 -18.36 5.52
C TRP A 179 4.09 -18.91 4.58
N PRO A 180 3.58 -20.15 4.80
CA PRO A 180 2.57 -20.75 3.95
C PRO A 180 1.19 -20.14 4.21
N ASN A 181 0.57 -19.61 3.15
CA ASN A 181 -0.75 -18.99 3.20
C ASN A 181 -1.46 -19.10 1.84
N LYS A 182 -2.66 -18.56 1.71
CA LYS A 182 -3.33 -18.33 0.43
C LYS A 182 -2.91 -16.94 -0.06
N ASP A 183 -1.81 -16.84 -0.81
CA ASP A 183 -1.17 -15.58 -1.21
C ASP A 183 -1.95 -14.87 -2.32
N GLN A 184 -3.10 -14.31 -1.95
CA GLN A 184 -4.00 -13.56 -2.81
C GLN A 184 -4.92 -12.68 -1.94
N TRP A 185 -5.13 -11.42 -2.32
CA TRP A 185 -5.74 -10.38 -1.47
C TRP A 185 -7.26 -10.49 -1.27
N ARG A 186 -7.93 -11.28 -2.09
CA ARG A 186 -9.40 -11.42 -2.10
C ARG A 186 -9.99 -12.03 -0.84
N ASP A 187 -9.21 -12.85 -0.13
CA ASP A 187 -9.68 -13.71 0.97
C ASP A 187 -8.84 -13.44 2.22
N GLU A 188 -9.32 -12.55 3.04
CA GLU A 188 -8.71 -12.18 4.32
C GLU A 188 -9.24 -13.06 5.44
N VAL A 189 -8.37 -13.39 6.40
CA VAL A 189 -8.81 -14.06 7.63
C VAL A 189 -9.50 -13.07 8.57
N GLU A 190 -10.46 -13.56 9.36
CA GLU A 190 -11.17 -12.76 10.37
C GLU A 190 -10.28 -12.27 11.53
N GLY A 191 -9.07 -12.83 11.64
CA GLY A 191 -8.06 -12.54 12.63
C GLY A 191 -7.01 -13.63 12.71
N MET A 192 -5.97 -13.43 13.52
CA MET A 192 -4.92 -14.43 13.68
C MET A 192 -4.17 -14.34 15.01
N GLU A 193 -3.50 -15.42 15.35
CA GLU A 193 -2.47 -15.45 16.39
C GLU A 193 -1.09 -15.59 15.76
N ILE A 194 -0.14 -14.79 16.24
CA ILE A 194 1.25 -14.80 15.80
C ILE A 194 2.12 -15.11 17.03
N SER A 195 2.84 -16.22 16.98
CA SER A 195 3.80 -16.60 18.00
C SER A 195 5.18 -16.70 17.39
N VAL A 196 6.13 -15.90 17.90
CA VAL A 196 7.50 -15.84 17.38
C VAL A 196 8.49 -16.15 18.47
N GLU A 197 9.37 -17.13 18.24
CA GLU A 197 10.53 -17.38 19.07
C GLU A 197 11.76 -16.68 18.48
N ALA A 198 12.29 -15.72 19.23
CA ALA A 198 13.48 -14.95 18.87
C ALA A 198 14.55 -15.03 19.99
N PRO A 199 15.84 -14.79 19.69
CA PRO A 199 16.88 -14.71 20.74
C PRO A 199 16.49 -13.75 21.86
N SER A 200 16.69 -14.16 23.13
CA SER A 200 16.17 -13.43 24.30
C SER A 200 16.78 -12.05 24.54
N ASP A 201 17.88 -11.73 23.88
CA ASP A 201 18.51 -10.41 23.92
C ASP A 201 17.93 -9.41 22.89
N LEU A 202 16.99 -9.86 22.07
CA LEU A 202 16.27 -9.06 21.07
C LEU A 202 14.79 -8.91 21.44
N ILE A 203 14.16 -7.88 20.92
CA ILE A 203 12.71 -7.65 20.98
C ILE A 203 12.09 -8.06 19.65
N GLU A 204 10.98 -8.75 19.73
CA GLU A 204 10.15 -9.09 18.57
C GLU A 204 8.86 -8.28 18.62
N VAL A 205 8.46 -7.73 17.43
CA VAL A 205 7.25 -6.91 17.23
C VAL A 205 6.51 -7.36 15.99
N SER A 206 5.25 -7.75 16.18
CA SER A 206 4.31 -8.11 15.11
C SER A 206 3.04 -7.25 15.14
N GLY A 207 2.20 -7.41 14.13
CA GLY A 207 0.85 -6.83 14.07
C GLY A 207 -0.06 -7.35 15.20
N GLY A 208 -1.13 -6.61 15.49
CA GLY A 208 -2.10 -6.97 16.51
C GLY A 208 -1.69 -6.56 17.93
N ARG A 209 -2.46 -7.02 18.91
CA ARG A 209 -2.26 -6.73 20.33
C ARG A 209 -1.27 -7.70 20.97
N PHE A 210 -0.25 -7.16 21.66
CA PHE A 210 0.64 -7.97 22.47
C PHE A 210 -0.15 -8.73 23.56
N GLN A 211 0.09 -10.04 23.67
CA GLN A 211 -0.58 -10.89 24.65
C GLN A 211 0.35 -11.29 25.80
N SER A 212 1.52 -11.82 25.46
CA SER A 212 2.47 -12.31 26.45
C SER A 212 3.84 -12.57 25.85
N LYS A 213 4.85 -12.67 26.71
CA LYS A 213 6.17 -13.22 26.37
C LYS A 213 6.56 -14.29 27.39
N GLN A 214 7.30 -15.29 26.91
CA GLN A 214 7.79 -16.40 27.73
C GLN A 214 9.25 -16.67 27.39
N GLU A 215 10.13 -16.58 28.37
CA GLU A 215 11.51 -17.02 28.23
C GLU A 215 11.58 -18.55 28.14
N LEU A 216 12.38 -19.05 27.20
CA LEU A 216 12.61 -20.47 26.97
C LEU A 216 13.99 -20.88 27.47
N PRO A 217 14.17 -22.16 27.90
CA PRO A 217 15.44 -22.61 28.51
C PRO A 217 16.66 -22.54 27.59
N ASP A 218 16.46 -22.45 26.29
CA ASP A 218 17.51 -22.47 25.26
C ASP A 218 17.99 -21.08 24.81
N GLY A 219 17.63 -20.02 25.54
CA GLY A 219 18.08 -18.65 25.24
C GLY A 219 17.22 -17.91 24.25
N TYR A 220 16.01 -18.40 24.01
CA TYR A 220 14.99 -17.74 23.20
C TYR A 220 13.87 -17.20 24.08
N THR A 221 13.16 -16.21 23.57
CA THR A 221 11.90 -15.71 24.13
C THR A 221 10.80 -15.90 23.09
N ARG A 222 9.69 -16.49 23.52
CA ARG A 222 8.47 -16.61 22.74
C ARG A 222 7.60 -15.38 22.96
N TRP A 223 7.28 -14.68 21.88
CA TRP A 223 6.40 -13.51 21.85
C TRP A 223 5.06 -13.93 21.25
N ASN A 224 3.95 -13.51 21.85
CA ASN A 224 2.60 -13.85 21.39
C ASN A 224 1.81 -12.59 21.13
N TRP A 225 1.26 -12.50 19.92
CA TRP A 225 0.42 -11.41 19.44
C TRP A 225 -0.92 -11.94 18.97
N LYS A 226 -1.94 -11.10 18.99
CA LYS A 226 -3.27 -11.43 18.48
C LYS A 226 -3.81 -10.28 17.64
N VAL A 227 -4.12 -10.57 16.39
CA VAL A 227 -4.84 -9.69 15.47
C VAL A 227 -6.32 -10.00 15.62
N GLN A 228 -7.12 -8.98 15.92
CA GLN A 228 -8.55 -9.09 16.26
C GLN A 228 -9.48 -8.62 15.14
N TYR A 229 -8.93 -8.15 14.04
CA TYR A 229 -9.63 -7.64 12.87
C TYR A 229 -9.24 -8.44 11.63
N PRO A 230 -10.01 -8.33 10.53
CA PRO A 230 -9.56 -8.86 9.26
C PRO A 230 -8.17 -8.34 8.90
N ILE A 231 -7.34 -9.22 8.36
CA ILE A 231 -5.97 -8.87 7.96
C ILE A 231 -5.61 -9.57 6.66
N ASN A 232 -5.05 -8.81 5.73
CA ASN A 232 -4.47 -9.38 4.54
C ASN A 232 -3.14 -10.08 4.87
N ASN A 233 -2.83 -11.12 4.12
CA ASN A 233 -1.63 -11.92 4.38
C ASN A 233 -0.32 -11.14 4.23
N TYR A 234 -0.25 -10.16 3.31
CA TYR A 234 0.97 -9.37 3.11
C TYR A 234 1.27 -8.42 4.27
N ASP A 235 0.24 -8.02 5.03
CA ASP A 235 0.34 -7.16 6.20
C ASP A 235 0.91 -7.84 7.44
N VAL A 236 0.97 -9.18 7.42
CA VAL A 236 1.52 -9.95 8.53
C VAL A 236 3.02 -9.70 8.63
N SER A 237 3.41 -8.91 9.63
CA SER A 237 4.79 -8.46 9.83
C SER A 237 5.48 -9.19 10.96
N LEU A 238 6.81 -9.25 10.86
CA LEU A 238 7.72 -9.75 11.86
C LEU A 238 8.95 -8.83 11.89
N ASN A 239 9.24 -8.25 13.05
CA ASN A 239 10.36 -7.35 13.26
C ASN A 239 11.13 -7.78 14.50
N ILE A 240 12.40 -8.14 14.36
CA ILE A 240 13.26 -8.57 15.46
C ILE A 240 14.51 -7.70 15.46
N GLY A 241 14.79 -7.05 16.59
CA GLY A 241 15.94 -6.16 16.69
C GLY A 241 16.29 -5.80 18.14
N LYS A 242 17.40 -5.09 18.30
CA LYS A 242 17.78 -4.51 19.59
C LYS A 242 17.02 -3.21 19.81
N TYR A 243 15.70 -3.32 19.86
CA TYR A 243 14.81 -2.17 20.05
C TYR A 243 14.78 -1.69 21.50
N VAL A 244 14.44 -0.42 21.69
CA VAL A 244 13.85 0.13 22.92
C VAL A 244 12.39 0.50 22.62
N HIS A 245 11.54 0.42 23.63
CA HIS A 245 10.12 0.72 23.53
C HIS A 245 9.80 1.98 24.32
N PHE A 246 8.98 2.84 23.72
CA PHE A 246 8.26 3.89 24.45
C PHE A 246 6.82 3.98 23.94
N GLY A 247 5.92 4.37 24.81
CA GLY A 247 4.49 4.42 24.52
C GLY A 247 3.92 5.82 24.67
N ASP A 248 2.78 6.03 24.00
CA ASP A 248 1.91 7.19 24.11
C ASP A 248 0.44 6.76 23.96
N SER A 249 -0.50 7.68 23.93
CA SER A 249 -1.91 7.39 23.68
C SER A 249 -2.61 8.49 22.90
N TYR A 250 -3.64 8.12 22.15
CA TYR A 250 -4.58 9.02 21.51
C TYR A 250 -6.01 8.59 21.89
N GLY A 251 -6.58 9.29 22.88
CA GLY A 251 -7.77 8.78 23.56
C GLY A 251 -7.50 7.42 24.19
N ASP A 252 -8.33 6.43 23.85
CA ASP A 252 -8.18 5.03 24.32
C ASP A 252 -7.25 4.19 23.44
N LEU A 253 -6.78 4.73 22.30
CA LEU A 253 -5.83 4.04 21.41
C LEU A 253 -4.43 4.06 22.01
N SER A 254 -3.82 2.88 22.19
CA SER A 254 -2.40 2.79 22.54
C SER A 254 -1.52 3.07 21.33
N LEU A 255 -0.48 3.89 21.52
CA LEU A 255 0.56 4.17 20.55
C LEU A 255 1.87 3.58 21.10
N ASP A 256 2.41 2.60 20.40
CA ASP A 256 3.60 1.86 20.84
C ASP A 256 4.73 2.02 19.81
N TYR A 257 5.89 2.48 20.22
CA TYR A 257 7.01 2.80 19.34
C TYR A 257 8.22 1.96 19.68
N PHE A 258 8.78 1.30 18.68
CA PHE A 258 9.95 0.45 18.81
C PHE A 258 11.06 0.97 17.89
N VAL A 259 12.15 1.46 18.50
CA VAL A 259 13.23 2.12 17.75
C VAL A 259 14.59 1.62 18.24
N PHE A 260 15.65 1.87 17.47
CA PHE A 260 17.00 1.59 17.94
C PHE A 260 17.34 2.50 19.11
N PRO A 261 18.11 2.02 20.12
CA PRO A 261 18.44 2.80 21.32
C PRO A 261 19.05 4.17 21.00
N GLU A 262 19.83 4.24 19.94
CA GLU A 262 20.55 5.43 19.48
C GLU A 262 19.63 6.50 18.90
N ASP A 263 18.44 6.12 18.45
CA ASP A 263 17.49 7.01 17.81
C ASP A 263 16.31 7.41 18.70
N LEU A 264 16.28 6.94 19.96
CA LEU A 264 15.17 7.16 20.89
C LEU A 264 14.76 8.64 21.01
N GLU A 265 15.72 9.56 21.21
CA GLU A 265 15.42 10.98 21.36
C GLU A 265 14.89 11.62 20.06
N LYS A 266 15.38 11.18 18.90
CA LYS A 266 14.90 11.62 17.60
C LYS A 266 13.47 11.15 17.38
N ALA A 267 13.22 9.85 17.67
CA ALA A 267 11.91 9.23 17.55
C ALA A 267 10.87 9.92 18.43
N GLN A 268 11.17 10.19 19.69
CA GLN A 268 10.26 10.90 20.60
C GLN A 268 9.84 12.26 20.10
N ARG A 269 10.74 12.99 19.43
CA ARG A 269 10.40 14.29 18.80
C ARG A 269 9.57 14.11 17.54
N GLN A 270 9.97 13.18 16.65
CA GLN A 270 9.37 13.03 15.35
C GLN A 270 7.99 12.39 15.42
N PHE A 271 7.81 11.37 16.27
CA PHE A 271 6.56 10.64 16.39
C PHE A 271 5.45 11.40 17.13
N ALA A 272 5.76 12.57 17.68
CA ALA A 272 4.72 13.50 18.16
C ALA A 272 3.71 13.86 17.05
N GLN A 273 4.12 13.82 15.76
CA GLN A 273 3.26 14.09 14.59
C GLN A 273 2.15 13.03 14.40
N VAL A 274 2.28 11.85 14.97
CA VAL A 274 1.28 10.76 14.86
C VAL A 274 -0.09 11.23 15.36
N LYS A 275 -0.15 12.00 16.44
CA LYS A 275 -1.42 12.48 16.98
C LYS A 275 -2.15 13.47 16.06
N ASP A 276 -1.38 14.37 15.44
CA ASP A 276 -1.95 15.32 14.47
C ASP A 276 -2.48 14.58 13.23
N MET A 277 -1.75 13.56 12.76
CA MET A 277 -2.17 12.71 11.66
C MET A 277 -3.44 11.92 12.00
N LEU A 278 -3.48 11.25 13.16
CA LEU A 278 -4.66 10.49 13.62
C LEU A 278 -5.88 11.40 13.74
N TYR A 279 -5.69 12.61 14.29
CA TYR A 279 -6.78 13.58 14.40
C TYR A 279 -7.29 14.01 13.03
N ALA A 280 -6.39 14.35 12.09
CA ALA A 280 -6.78 14.75 10.75
C ALA A 280 -7.56 13.63 10.03
N PHE A 281 -7.07 12.40 10.05
CA PHE A 281 -7.71 11.28 9.37
C PHE A 281 -9.02 10.87 10.02
N SER A 282 -9.13 10.96 11.35
CA SER A 282 -10.41 10.71 12.02
C SER A 282 -11.49 11.73 11.64
N ARG A 283 -11.11 12.96 11.28
CA ARG A 283 -12.06 13.98 10.77
C ARG A 283 -12.56 13.71 9.37
N PHE A 284 -11.72 13.12 8.51
CA PHE A 284 -12.08 12.84 7.12
C PHE A 284 -12.73 11.49 6.92
N PHE A 285 -12.22 10.46 7.61
CA PHE A 285 -12.60 9.07 7.36
C PHE A 285 -13.34 8.41 8.53
N GLY A 286 -13.20 8.96 9.74
CA GLY A 286 -13.68 8.36 10.97
C GLY A 286 -12.55 7.74 11.79
N GLU A 287 -12.92 7.12 12.91
CA GLU A 287 -11.97 6.60 13.90
C GLU A 287 -10.95 5.62 13.31
N TYR A 288 -9.81 5.51 13.97
CA TYR A 288 -8.76 4.54 13.63
C TYR A 288 -9.34 3.12 13.51
N PRO A 289 -9.01 2.38 12.44
CA PRO A 289 -9.67 1.10 12.12
C PRO A 289 -9.49 0.00 13.16
N PHE A 290 -8.35 -0.07 13.81
CA PHE A 290 -7.93 -1.23 14.60
C PHE A 290 -7.66 -0.90 16.08
N PRO A 291 -8.61 -0.27 16.81
CA PRO A 291 -8.34 0.26 18.16
C PRO A 291 -7.97 -0.81 19.18
N ASN A 292 -8.50 -2.04 19.05
CA ASN A 292 -8.17 -3.13 19.97
C ASN A 292 -6.76 -3.70 19.76
N ASP A 293 -6.19 -3.52 18.57
CA ASP A 293 -4.85 -4.00 18.22
C ASP A 293 -3.76 -2.95 18.50
N GLY A 294 -4.16 -1.67 18.67
CA GLY A 294 -3.27 -0.55 18.91
C GLY A 294 -2.58 -0.09 17.61
N TYR A 295 -1.79 0.97 17.71
CA TYR A 295 -0.99 1.53 16.63
C TYR A 295 0.49 1.42 16.97
N LYS A 296 1.31 0.93 16.04
CA LYS A 296 2.76 0.79 16.26
C LYS A 296 3.56 1.39 15.10
N LEU A 297 4.66 2.07 15.44
CA LEU A 297 5.75 2.33 14.51
C LEU A 297 6.99 1.52 14.93
N VAL A 298 7.57 0.82 13.98
CA VAL A 298 8.73 -0.04 14.21
C VAL A 298 9.86 0.38 13.28
N GLU A 299 10.99 0.81 13.84
CA GLU A 299 12.13 1.25 13.04
C GLU A 299 12.71 0.13 12.19
N ALA A 300 12.94 0.44 10.91
CA ALA A 300 13.51 -0.45 9.89
C ALA A 300 14.57 0.29 9.06
N LEU A 301 15.32 -0.44 8.22
CA LEU A 301 16.37 0.13 7.36
C LEU A 301 15.88 0.52 5.96
N TYR A 302 14.59 0.38 5.68
CA TYR A 302 13.92 0.85 4.45
C TYR A 302 12.90 1.94 4.83
N SER A 303 12.44 2.70 3.85
CA SER A 303 11.66 3.94 4.08
C SER A 303 10.42 3.75 4.94
N GLY A 304 9.58 2.78 4.61
CA GLY A 304 8.33 2.44 5.29
C GLY A 304 7.59 1.35 4.54
N VAL A 305 6.71 0.65 5.24
CA VAL A 305 5.71 -0.29 4.70
C VAL A 305 4.53 -0.34 5.65
N GLU A 306 3.34 -0.40 5.10
CA GLU A 306 2.04 -0.24 5.73
C GLU A 306 1.54 -1.44 6.55
N ASN A 307 2.40 -2.34 7.02
CA ASN A 307 1.98 -3.54 7.77
C ASN A 307 0.94 -3.21 8.84
N GLN A 308 -0.23 -3.83 8.78
CA GLN A 308 -1.38 -3.53 9.64
C GLN A 308 -1.01 -3.50 11.12
N THR A 309 -1.23 -2.37 11.78
CA THR A 309 -0.98 -2.10 13.21
C THR A 309 0.46 -2.25 13.68
N ALA A 310 1.41 -2.46 12.77
CA ALA A 310 2.86 -2.51 13.05
C ALA A 310 3.65 -1.95 11.85
N ILE A 311 3.32 -0.71 11.50
CA ILE A 311 3.91 0.05 10.40
C ILE A 311 5.41 0.13 10.60
N THR A 312 6.18 -0.22 9.57
CA THR A 312 7.63 -0.04 9.60
C THR A 312 8.02 1.36 9.17
N TYR A 313 9.01 1.91 9.84
CA TYR A 313 9.44 3.29 9.70
C TYR A 313 10.96 3.39 9.51
N GLY A 314 11.42 4.05 8.47
CA GLY A 314 12.84 4.28 8.20
C GLY A 314 13.12 5.62 7.52
N ASN A 315 12.35 6.66 7.88
CA ASN A 315 12.48 8.02 7.33
C ASN A 315 13.58 8.85 8.02
N HIS A 316 14.48 8.21 8.77
CA HIS A 316 15.60 8.85 9.47
C HIS A 316 15.18 9.92 10.49
N PHE A 317 13.92 9.97 10.90
CA PHE A 317 13.33 10.98 11.79
C PHE A 317 13.43 12.40 11.22
N GLU A 318 13.21 12.52 9.91
CA GLU A 318 13.25 13.77 9.16
C GLU A 318 11.91 14.01 8.44
N ASN A 319 11.55 15.29 8.25
CA ASN A 319 10.40 15.67 7.46
C ASN A 319 10.66 15.48 5.95
N GLY A 320 9.59 15.31 5.18
CA GLY A 320 9.64 14.91 3.77
C GLY A 320 9.93 13.42 3.61
N TYR A 321 10.17 12.97 2.39
CA TYR A 321 10.55 11.58 2.08
C TYR A 321 12.07 11.45 2.17
N LEU A 322 12.57 10.71 3.16
CA LEU A 322 14.00 10.51 3.44
C LEU A 322 14.76 11.86 3.53
N GLY A 323 14.17 12.85 4.22
CA GLY A 323 14.75 14.19 4.35
C GLY A 323 14.78 15.02 3.06
N ARG A 324 14.13 14.55 1.99
CA ARG A 324 14.07 15.21 0.67
C ARG A 324 12.63 15.59 0.32
N PRO A 325 12.14 16.72 0.82
CA PRO A 325 10.77 17.14 0.53
C PRO A 325 10.60 17.53 -0.93
N ALA A 326 9.48 17.11 -1.54
CA ALA A 326 9.14 17.49 -2.91
C ALA A 326 8.81 19.00 -3.06
N SER A 327 8.49 19.68 -1.95
CA SER A 327 8.15 21.10 -1.90
C SER A 327 8.43 21.68 -0.52
N GLY A 328 8.34 23.01 -0.36
CA GLY A 328 8.41 23.67 0.94
C GLY A 328 7.28 23.24 1.90
N ILE A 329 6.14 22.80 1.36
CA ILE A 329 5.03 22.25 2.15
C ILE A 329 5.39 20.84 2.63
N GLY A 330 5.92 19.98 1.76
CA GLY A 330 6.37 18.63 2.13
C GLY A 330 7.50 18.62 3.17
N ALA A 331 8.21 19.74 3.36
CA ALA A 331 9.21 19.88 4.41
C ALA A 331 8.62 20.09 5.82
N ARG A 332 7.31 20.25 5.94
CA ARG A 332 6.65 20.58 7.22
C ARG A 332 6.24 19.35 8.02
N PHE A 333 6.20 18.15 7.41
CA PHE A 333 5.74 16.93 8.06
C PHE A 333 6.55 15.72 7.61
N ASP A 334 6.49 14.65 8.40
CA ASP A 334 7.08 13.35 8.06
C ASP A 334 6.19 12.62 7.07
N PHE A 335 6.70 12.45 5.85
CA PHE A 335 5.99 11.79 4.76
C PHE A 335 5.58 10.35 5.13
N ILE A 336 6.52 9.57 5.70
CA ILE A 336 6.28 8.14 6.01
C ILE A 336 5.24 7.99 7.11
N ILE A 337 5.26 8.82 8.16
CA ILE A 337 4.22 8.77 9.19
C ILE A 337 2.83 8.97 8.56
N VAL A 338 2.68 9.97 7.68
CA VAL A 338 1.38 10.30 7.11
C VAL A 338 0.94 9.28 6.07
N HIS A 339 1.83 8.88 5.15
CA HIS A 339 1.54 7.97 4.05
C HIS A 339 1.23 6.55 4.54
N GLU A 340 2.17 5.95 5.27
CA GLU A 340 2.02 4.57 5.74
C GLU A 340 0.86 4.41 6.74
N SER A 341 0.58 5.47 7.52
CA SER A 341 -0.59 5.42 8.42
C SER A 341 -1.92 5.59 7.70
N ALA A 342 -1.96 6.25 6.55
CA ALA A 342 -3.18 6.35 5.73
C ALA A 342 -3.61 4.97 5.23
N HIS A 343 -2.66 4.07 5.03
CA HIS A 343 -2.93 2.69 4.65
C HIS A 343 -3.73 1.91 5.70
N GLU A 344 -3.72 2.29 6.96
CA GLU A 344 -4.60 1.66 7.95
C GLU A 344 -6.09 1.78 7.54
N TRP A 345 -6.48 2.90 6.91
CA TRP A 345 -7.81 3.07 6.31
C TRP A 345 -7.91 2.49 4.90
N PHE A 346 -6.88 2.70 4.04
CA PHE A 346 -6.88 2.35 2.61
C PHE A 346 -5.72 1.44 2.25
N GLY A 347 -5.95 0.16 2.23
CA GLY A 347 -4.97 -0.93 2.09
C GLY A 347 -5.26 -2.02 3.10
N ASN A 348 -5.28 -1.66 4.39
CA ASN A 348 -5.47 -2.61 5.48
C ASN A 348 -6.95 -2.79 5.85
N SER A 349 -7.72 -1.70 6.02
CA SER A 349 -9.16 -1.78 6.34
C SER A 349 -10.04 -1.88 5.10
N ILE A 350 -9.71 -1.14 4.04
CA ILE A 350 -10.31 -1.29 2.72
C ILE A 350 -9.23 -1.81 1.78
N THR A 351 -9.29 -3.06 1.39
CA THR A 351 -8.26 -3.73 0.58
C THR A 351 -8.72 -3.89 -0.86
N ALA A 352 -7.83 -3.68 -1.83
CA ALA A 352 -8.09 -4.07 -3.22
C ALA A 352 -8.18 -5.60 -3.32
N ARG A 353 -9.24 -6.09 -3.94
CA ARG A 353 -9.49 -7.54 -4.13
C ARG A 353 -8.45 -8.21 -5.03
N ASP A 354 -7.82 -7.42 -5.88
CA ASP A 354 -6.78 -7.86 -6.81
C ASP A 354 -5.72 -6.75 -6.95
N ARG A 355 -4.47 -7.13 -7.13
CA ARG A 355 -3.36 -6.17 -7.32
C ARG A 355 -3.54 -5.24 -8.51
N SER A 356 -4.37 -5.63 -9.48
CA SER A 356 -4.70 -4.76 -10.62
C SER A 356 -5.27 -3.41 -10.19
N ASP A 357 -5.97 -3.37 -9.06
CA ASP A 357 -6.64 -2.20 -8.52
C ASP A 357 -5.90 -1.57 -7.32
N MET A 358 -4.59 -1.77 -7.22
CA MET A 358 -3.77 -1.29 -6.10
C MET A 358 -3.79 0.24 -5.91
N TRP A 359 -4.27 1.01 -6.88
CA TRP A 359 -4.53 2.43 -6.70
C TRP A 359 -5.53 2.73 -5.56
N ILE A 360 -6.38 1.73 -5.19
CA ILE A 360 -7.29 1.80 -4.03
C ILE A 360 -6.48 1.89 -2.72
N HIS A 361 -5.27 1.35 -2.67
CA HIS A 361 -4.33 1.56 -1.57
C HIS A 361 -3.59 2.88 -1.79
N GLU A 362 -2.77 2.93 -2.80
CA GLU A 362 -1.75 3.93 -3.02
C GLU A 362 -2.28 5.31 -3.45
N GLY A 363 -3.31 5.33 -4.29
CA GLY A 363 -3.96 6.57 -4.71
C GLY A 363 -4.67 7.25 -3.56
N TRP A 364 -5.35 6.47 -2.71
CA TRP A 364 -6.00 7.00 -1.50
C TRP A 364 -4.99 7.41 -0.44
N ALA A 365 -3.92 6.64 -0.19
CA ALA A 365 -2.87 7.04 0.74
C ALA A 365 -2.19 8.33 0.32
N ASN A 366 -1.84 8.47 -0.96
CA ASN A 366 -1.30 9.72 -1.50
C ASN A 366 -2.27 10.90 -1.43
N TYR A 367 -3.57 10.67 -1.65
CA TYR A 367 -4.58 11.72 -1.49
C TYR A 367 -4.74 12.12 -0.02
N SER A 368 -4.61 11.18 0.90
CA SER A 368 -4.66 11.43 2.34
C SER A 368 -3.53 12.34 2.82
N GLU A 369 -2.34 12.31 2.18
CA GLU A 369 -1.28 13.29 2.43
C GLU A 369 -1.77 14.72 2.16
N SER A 370 -2.49 14.92 1.04
CA SER A 370 -3.06 16.22 0.70
C SER A 370 -4.15 16.65 1.67
N LEU A 371 -4.98 15.72 2.12
CA LEU A 371 -6.02 16.01 3.14
C LEU A 371 -5.37 16.35 4.49
N PHE A 372 -4.29 15.68 4.88
CA PHE A 372 -3.52 16.07 6.07
C PHE A 372 -2.96 17.49 5.94
N VAL A 373 -2.41 17.84 4.77
CA VAL A 373 -1.94 19.21 4.48
C VAL A 373 -3.09 20.21 4.56
N GLU A 374 -4.27 19.86 4.02
CA GLU A 374 -5.46 20.72 4.09
C GLU A 374 -5.91 20.97 5.52
N TYR A 375 -5.91 19.93 6.33
CA TYR A 375 -6.25 20.04 7.75
C TYR A 375 -5.27 20.95 8.50
N MET A 376 -3.97 20.78 8.27
CA MET A 376 -2.93 21.49 9.02
C MET A 376 -2.73 22.94 8.54
N TRP A 377 -2.83 23.20 7.23
CA TRP A 377 -2.43 24.51 6.66
C TRP A 377 -3.43 25.08 5.66
N GLY A 378 -4.52 24.40 5.39
CA GLY A 378 -5.62 24.88 4.55
C GLY A 378 -5.57 24.41 3.10
N LYS A 379 -6.72 24.58 2.41
CA LYS A 379 -7.00 24.06 1.07
C LYS A 379 -5.98 24.51 0.02
N GLN A 380 -5.50 25.76 0.07
CA GLN A 380 -4.56 26.27 -0.94
C GLN A 380 -3.20 25.57 -0.84
N ASP A 381 -2.70 25.29 0.37
CA ASP A 381 -1.47 24.50 0.56
C ASP A 381 -1.66 23.05 0.10
N ALA A 382 -2.83 22.47 0.34
CA ALA A 382 -3.16 21.12 -0.13
C ALA A 382 -3.16 21.03 -1.66
N ILE A 383 -3.80 21.99 -2.35
CA ILE A 383 -3.78 22.08 -3.82
C ILE A 383 -2.34 22.23 -4.33
N THR A 384 -1.55 23.08 -3.69
CA THR A 384 -0.13 23.25 -4.06
C THR A 384 0.64 21.95 -3.87
N TYR A 385 0.44 21.27 -2.73
CA TYR A 385 1.14 20.02 -2.41
C TYR A 385 0.83 18.90 -3.42
N ILE A 386 -0.46 18.61 -3.68
CA ILE A 386 -0.85 17.53 -4.58
C ILE A 386 -0.35 17.75 -6.01
N ASN A 387 -0.30 18.99 -6.46
CA ASN A 387 0.18 19.35 -7.79
C ASN A 387 1.69 19.14 -7.96
N THR A 388 2.49 19.09 -6.90
CA THR A 388 3.92 18.70 -6.99
C THR A 388 4.09 17.26 -7.49
N GLY A 389 3.07 16.42 -7.34
CA GLY A 389 3.07 15.05 -7.83
C GLY A 389 3.02 14.92 -9.35
N LYS A 390 2.56 15.94 -10.08
CA LYS A 390 2.36 15.90 -11.56
C LYS A 390 3.64 15.57 -12.31
N GLU A 391 4.77 16.10 -11.91
CA GLU A 391 6.06 15.88 -12.56
C GLU A 391 6.53 14.41 -12.49
N ASN A 392 6.01 13.66 -11.52
CA ASN A 392 6.36 12.27 -11.30
C ASN A 392 5.47 11.29 -12.07
N VAL A 393 4.29 11.72 -12.54
CA VAL A 393 3.38 10.89 -13.34
C VAL A 393 3.94 10.70 -14.75
N LYS A 394 3.95 9.46 -15.22
CA LYS A 394 4.51 9.10 -16.54
C LYS A 394 3.47 8.98 -17.63
N ASN A 395 2.23 8.66 -17.30
CA ASN A 395 1.13 8.47 -18.27
C ASN A 395 1.50 7.51 -19.42
N GLN A 396 2.28 6.46 -19.10
CA GLN A 396 2.72 5.46 -20.10
C GLN A 396 1.82 4.23 -20.13
N PHE A 397 1.14 3.95 -19.02
CA PHE A 397 0.28 2.76 -18.85
C PHE A 397 -0.99 3.14 -18.09
N PRO A 398 -2.09 2.40 -18.29
CA PRO A 398 -3.26 2.50 -17.44
C PRO A 398 -2.88 2.28 -15.96
N VAL A 399 -3.56 2.97 -15.05
CA VAL A 399 -3.38 2.80 -13.61
C VAL A 399 -3.84 1.40 -13.17
N ILE A 400 -4.98 0.95 -13.71
CA ILE A 400 -5.49 -0.41 -13.50
C ILE A 400 -4.74 -1.35 -14.43
N SER A 401 -4.10 -2.38 -13.85
CA SER A 401 -3.37 -3.40 -14.59
C SER A 401 -4.24 -4.62 -14.93
N THR A 402 -3.64 -5.74 -15.34
CA THR A 402 -4.36 -6.96 -15.69
C THR A 402 -4.80 -7.73 -14.44
N GLU A 403 -6.10 -7.95 -14.28
CA GLU A 403 -6.67 -8.74 -13.18
C GLU A 403 -6.31 -10.23 -13.30
N GLY A 404 -6.15 -10.89 -12.14
CA GLY A 404 -5.96 -12.33 -12.04
C GLY A 404 -4.57 -12.83 -12.43
N VAL A 405 -3.59 -11.95 -12.46
CA VAL A 405 -2.18 -12.28 -12.69
C VAL A 405 -1.31 -11.54 -11.67
N PHE A 406 -0.18 -12.13 -11.33
CA PHE A 406 0.80 -11.44 -10.51
C PHE A 406 1.68 -10.56 -11.39
N SER A 407 1.54 -9.26 -11.22
CA SER A 407 2.38 -8.25 -11.90
C SER A 407 2.61 -7.06 -10.97
N THR A 408 3.67 -6.30 -11.22
CA THR A 408 3.91 -5.03 -10.52
C THR A 408 3.02 -3.96 -11.15
N PRO A 409 2.12 -3.32 -10.37
CA PRO A 409 1.30 -2.22 -10.88
C PRO A 409 2.16 -1.02 -11.30
N PRO A 410 1.69 -0.18 -12.23
CA PRO A 410 2.40 1.03 -12.63
C PRO A 410 2.56 2.01 -11.47
N ALA A 411 3.72 2.68 -11.37
CA ALA A 411 3.97 3.68 -10.32
C ALA A 411 2.98 4.87 -10.36
N ASP A 412 2.30 5.09 -11.47
CA ASP A 412 1.26 6.12 -11.62
C ASP A 412 0.05 5.87 -10.71
N GLN A 413 -0.12 4.66 -10.17
CA GLN A 413 -1.15 4.35 -9.16
C GLN A 413 -1.11 5.29 -7.95
N TYR A 414 0.06 5.76 -7.54
CA TYR A 414 0.27 6.73 -6.46
C TYR A 414 -0.25 8.12 -6.86
N LYS A 415 0.54 8.83 -7.61
CA LYS A 415 0.32 10.26 -7.90
C LYS A 415 -0.84 10.50 -8.86
N LYS A 416 -0.99 9.71 -9.93
CA LYS A 416 -2.13 9.84 -10.83
C LYS A 416 -3.43 9.44 -10.13
N GLY A 417 -3.41 8.42 -9.25
CA GLY A 417 -4.55 8.06 -8.41
C GLY A 417 -5.00 9.21 -7.51
N ALA A 418 -4.07 9.87 -6.82
CA ALA A 418 -4.37 11.01 -5.97
C ALA A 418 -4.87 12.22 -6.76
N LEU A 419 -4.24 12.55 -7.90
CA LEU A 419 -4.66 13.64 -8.79
C LEU A 419 -6.05 13.38 -9.40
N PHE A 420 -6.38 12.12 -9.68
CA PHE A 420 -7.72 11.72 -10.09
C PHE A 420 -8.75 12.00 -8.99
N LEU A 421 -8.47 11.64 -7.73
CA LEU A 421 -9.36 11.91 -6.60
C LEU A 421 -9.57 13.42 -6.38
N ASN A 422 -8.51 14.22 -6.51
CA ASN A 422 -8.62 15.68 -6.46
C ASN A 422 -9.45 16.23 -7.62
N THR A 423 -9.31 15.66 -8.82
CA THR A 423 -10.14 16.01 -9.98
C THR A 423 -11.60 15.65 -9.75
N LEU A 424 -11.88 14.46 -9.20
CA LEU A 424 -13.23 14.02 -8.86
C LEU A 424 -13.88 14.96 -7.83
N ARG A 425 -13.18 15.38 -6.78
CA ARG A 425 -13.62 16.42 -5.84
C ARG A 425 -14.00 17.71 -6.57
N SER A 426 -13.16 18.15 -7.50
CA SER A 426 -13.37 19.38 -8.27
C SER A 426 -14.56 19.29 -9.24
N VAL A 427 -14.87 18.08 -9.74
CA VAL A 427 -16.05 17.79 -10.57
C VAL A 427 -17.35 17.81 -9.77
N LEU A 428 -17.30 17.41 -8.51
CA LEU A 428 -18.46 17.49 -7.60
C LEU A 428 -18.71 18.93 -7.17
N ASP A 429 -17.67 19.73 -7.03
CA ASP A 429 -17.70 21.17 -6.76
C ASP A 429 -18.42 21.57 -5.48
N ASP A 430 -18.48 20.67 -4.51
CA ASP A 430 -19.03 20.86 -3.16
C ASP A 430 -18.16 20.14 -2.14
N ASP A 431 -17.37 20.90 -1.37
CA ASP A 431 -16.48 20.34 -0.36
C ASP A 431 -17.23 19.67 0.80
N ALA A 432 -18.41 20.18 1.17
CA ALA A 432 -19.19 19.58 2.25
C ALA A 432 -19.75 18.22 1.82
N GLU A 433 -20.26 18.12 0.59
CA GLU A 433 -20.66 16.86 -0.01
C GLU A 433 -19.46 15.91 -0.12
N TRP A 434 -18.32 16.39 -0.62
CA TRP A 434 -17.11 15.59 -0.77
C TRP A 434 -16.66 14.95 0.54
N PHE A 435 -16.54 15.73 1.60
CA PHE A 435 -16.09 15.20 2.91
C PHE A 435 -17.11 14.26 3.55
N SER A 436 -18.40 14.51 3.37
CA SER A 436 -19.44 13.56 3.78
C SER A 436 -19.33 12.24 3.01
N LEU A 437 -19.11 12.31 1.69
CA LEU A 437 -18.92 11.13 0.85
C LEU A 437 -17.68 10.33 1.25
N LEU A 438 -16.57 10.99 1.59
CA LEU A 438 -15.35 10.30 2.04
C LEU A 438 -15.57 9.53 3.35
N HIS A 439 -16.18 10.19 4.33
CA HIS A 439 -16.51 9.56 5.60
C HIS A 439 -17.43 8.35 5.40
N ASP A 440 -18.51 8.52 4.64
CA ASP A 440 -19.49 7.46 4.40
C ASP A 440 -18.92 6.34 3.52
N TYR A 441 -18.04 6.66 2.57
CA TYR A 441 -17.30 5.69 1.75
C TYR A 441 -16.48 4.76 2.65
N TYR A 442 -15.69 5.33 3.56
CA TYR A 442 -14.93 4.54 4.50
C TYR A 442 -15.83 3.69 5.39
N GLN A 443 -16.89 4.26 5.98
CA GLN A 443 -17.82 3.50 6.84
C GLN A 443 -18.53 2.37 6.09
N HIS A 444 -18.78 2.55 4.78
CA HIS A 444 -19.44 1.56 3.94
C HIS A 444 -18.54 0.37 3.61
N PHE A 445 -17.26 0.63 3.33
CA PHE A 445 -16.35 -0.41 2.84
C PHE A 445 -15.33 -0.92 3.87
N LYS A 446 -15.27 -0.35 5.07
CA LYS A 446 -14.31 -0.81 6.09
C LYS A 446 -14.39 -2.33 6.31
N TYR A 447 -13.21 -2.96 6.41
CA TYR A 447 -13.05 -4.42 6.55
C TYR A 447 -13.59 -5.22 5.36
N GLN A 448 -13.50 -4.66 4.16
CA GLN A 448 -13.92 -5.34 2.94
C GLN A 448 -12.84 -5.28 1.88
N THR A 449 -12.82 -6.32 1.03
CA THR A 449 -12.04 -6.32 -0.20
C THR A 449 -12.91 -5.85 -1.36
N ILE A 450 -12.46 -4.82 -2.10
CA ILE A 450 -13.23 -4.16 -3.16
C ILE A 450 -12.43 -4.04 -4.47
N MET A 451 -13.12 -3.68 -5.55
CA MET A 451 -12.55 -3.35 -6.86
C MET A 451 -12.94 -1.92 -7.26
N THR A 452 -12.30 -1.36 -8.26
CA THR A 452 -12.67 -0.05 -8.85
C THR A 452 -14.15 0.02 -9.24
N SER A 453 -14.75 -1.10 -9.67
CA SER A 453 -16.18 -1.17 -9.97
C SER A 453 -17.07 -0.90 -8.77
N ASP A 454 -16.65 -1.33 -7.57
CA ASP A 454 -17.38 -1.08 -6.32
C ASP A 454 -17.27 0.41 -5.94
N VAL A 455 -16.06 0.99 -6.10
CA VAL A 455 -15.81 2.43 -5.89
C VAL A 455 -16.67 3.28 -6.82
N LEU A 456 -16.66 2.97 -8.13
CA LEU A 456 -17.46 3.68 -9.13
C LEU A 456 -18.96 3.58 -8.83
N ALA A 457 -19.45 2.38 -8.52
CA ALA A 457 -20.87 2.17 -8.18
C ALA A 457 -21.29 2.97 -6.94
N TYR A 458 -20.41 3.07 -5.94
CA TYR A 458 -20.65 3.88 -4.76
C TYR A 458 -20.79 5.36 -5.12
N PHE A 459 -19.81 5.93 -5.83
CA PHE A 459 -19.84 7.34 -6.20
C PHE A 459 -21.00 7.69 -7.12
N ASN A 460 -21.29 6.87 -8.15
CA ASN A 460 -22.45 7.09 -9.02
C ASN A 460 -23.77 7.13 -8.23
N LYS A 461 -23.94 6.18 -7.31
CA LYS A 461 -25.15 6.08 -6.49
C LYS A 461 -25.34 7.29 -5.57
N HIS A 462 -24.27 7.73 -4.91
CA HIS A 462 -24.36 8.75 -3.87
C HIS A 462 -24.33 10.19 -4.42
N THR A 463 -23.70 10.41 -5.56
CA THR A 463 -23.69 11.73 -6.25
C THR A 463 -24.83 11.90 -7.25
N GLY A 464 -25.48 10.82 -7.66
CA GLY A 464 -26.45 10.84 -8.75
C GLY A 464 -25.87 11.17 -10.13
N LYS A 465 -24.54 11.17 -10.25
CA LYS A 465 -23.82 11.48 -11.50
C LYS A 465 -23.37 10.17 -12.19
N GLU A 466 -23.25 10.20 -13.52
CA GLU A 466 -22.64 9.10 -14.28
C GLU A 466 -21.14 9.40 -14.45
N LEU A 467 -20.32 8.77 -13.62
CA LEU A 467 -18.87 9.00 -13.54
C LEU A 467 -18.04 7.95 -14.29
N THR A 468 -18.69 6.99 -14.95
CA THR A 468 -18.00 5.92 -15.69
C THR A 468 -16.97 6.44 -16.70
N PRO A 469 -17.27 7.46 -17.54
CA PRO A 469 -16.28 7.99 -18.48
C PRO A 469 -15.08 8.65 -17.78
N LEU A 470 -15.33 9.30 -16.63
CA LEU A 470 -14.27 9.92 -15.83
C LEU A 470 -13.30 8.86 -15.26
N PHE A 471 -13.85 7.83 -14.61
CA PHE A 471 -13.06 6.72 -14.06
C PHE A 471 -12.30 5.97 -15.17
N ALA A 472 -12.94 5.72 -16.31
CA ALA A 472 -12.32 5.05 -17.46
C ALA A 472 -11.13 5.86 -17.98
N GLN A 473 -11.31 7.17 -18.22
CA GLN A 473 -10.26 8.04 -18.77
C GLN A 473 -9.02 8.09 -17.89
N TYR A 474 -9.17 8.20 -16.55
CA TYR A 474 -8.02 8.35 -15.67
C TYR A 474 -7.38 7.02 -15.27
N LEU A 475 -8.17 5.96 -15.14
CA LEU A 475 -7.68 4.70 -14.58
C LEU A 475 -7.44 3.60 -15.60
N ARG A 476 -8.17 3.58 -16.73
CA ARG A 476 -8.06 2.55 -17.78
C ARG A 476 -7.33 3.02 -19.03
N HIS A 477 -7.05 4.31 -19.16
CA HIS A 477 -6.24 4.88 -20.24
C HIS A 477 -4.95 5.47 -19.71
N ALA A 478 -3.89 5.38 -20.53
CA ALA A 478 -2.58 5.91 -20.17
C ALA A 478 -2.56 7.45 -20.19
N ALA A 479 -3.04 8.05 -21.28
CA ALA A 479 -3.05 9.49 -21.46
C ALA A 479 -4.08 10.17 -20.56
N ILE A 480 -3.80 11.43 -20.20
CA ILE A 480 -4.77 12.32 -19.56
C ILE A 480 -5.56 13.09 -20.63
N PRO A 481 -6.78 13.58 -20.31
CA PRO A 481 -7.56 14.32 -21.28
C PRO A 481 -6.94 15.68 -21.57
N VAL A 482 -7.08 16.16 -22.81
CA VAL A 482 -6.60 17.46 -23.28
C VAL A 482 -7.78 18.37 -23.59
N LEU A 483 -7.87 19.51 -22.89
CA LEU A 483 -8.81 20.57 -23.25
C LEU A 483 -8.24 21.34 -24.43
N GLN A 484 -8.90 21.21 -25.60
CA GLN A 484 -8.56 21.98 -26.80
C GLN A 484 -9.36 23.28 -26.85
N LEU A 485 -8.64 24.41 -26.94
CA LEU A 485 -9.21 25.74 -27.01
C LEU A 485 -8.81 26.40 -28.34
N LYS A 486 -9.80 27.00 -29.03
CA LYS A 486 -9.60 27.75 -30.30
C LYS A 486 -10.17 29.14 -30.14
N PHE A 487 -9.31 30.15 -30.23
CA PHE A 487 -9.65 31.56 -30.02
C PHE A 487 -10.00 32.23 -31.35
N ASN A 488 -11.10 32.99 -31.37
CA ASN A 488 -11.46 33.89 -32.43
C ASN A 488 -11.55 35.32 -31.86
N ALA A 489 -10.44 36.06 -31.98
CA ALA A 489 -10.35 37.42 -31.45
C ALA A 489 -11.31 38.41 -32.11
N ALA A 490 -11.68 38.21 -33.38
CA ALA A 490 -12.62 39.09 -34.12
C ALA A 490 -14.07 38.93 -33.64
N GLU A 491 -14.45 37.75 -33.22
CA GLU A 491 -15.80 37.43 -32.73
C GLU A 491 -15.88 37.39 -31.20
N HIS A 492 -14.77 37.58 -30.48
CA HIS A 492 -14.69 37.44 -29.03
C HIS A 492 -15.21 36.08 -28.54
N THR A 493 -14.84 35.00 -29.23
CA THR A 493 -15.30 33.66 -28.91
C THR A 493 -14.14 32.68 -28.68
N VAL A 494 -14.39 31.66 -27.86
CA VAL A 494 -13.47 30.54 -27.60
C VAL A 494 -14.21 29.24 -27.90
N GLY A 495 -13.78 28.55 -28.96
CA GLY A 495 -14.19 27.18 -29.21
C GLY A 495 -13.50 26.25 -28.21
N TYR A 496 -14.21 25.24 -27.71
CA TYR A 496 -13.67 24.29 -26.77
C TYR A 496 -14.19 22.88 -26.97
N ARG A 497 -13.35 21.87 -26.74
CA ARG A 497 -13.74 20.46 -26.71
C ARG A 497 -12.74 19.61 -25.90
N TRP A 498 -13.13 18.39 -25.53
CA TRP A 498 -12.20 17.38 -25.10
C TRP A 498 -11.56 16.62 -26.26
N ALA A 499 -10.24 16.36 -26.10
CA ALA A 499 -9.54 15.28 -26.79
C ALA A 499 -9.16 14.28 -25.72
N ALA A 500 -9.87 13.15 -25.67
CA ALA A 500 -9.73 12.09 -24.69
C ALA A 500 -9.78 10.73 -25.39
N GLU A 501 -9.19 9.69 -24.78
CA GLU A 501 -9.27 8.31 -25.28
C GLU A 501 -10.65 7.71 -25.00
N GLU A 502 -11.29 8.11 -23.90
CA GLU A 502 -12.67 7.74 -23.59
C GLU A 502 -13.65 8.58 -24.40
N ALA A 503 -14.37 7.93 -25.32
CA ALA A 503 -15.23 8.63 -26.29
C ALA A 503 -16.40 9.40 -25.65
N ALA A 504 -16.90 8.92 -24.50
CA ALA A 504 -18.00 9.55 -23.77
C ALA A 504 -17.53 10.55 -22.72
N PHE A 505 -16.26 10.95 -22.75
CA PHE A 505 -15.69 11.85 -21.73
C PHE A 505 -16.28 13.26 -21.84
N ASP A 506 -16.91 13.74 -20.76
CA ASP A 506 -17.68 14.98 -20.72
C ASP A 506 -17.44 15.80 -19.43
N MET A 507 -16.31 15.58 -18.77
CA MET A 507 -15.96 16.23 -17.50
C MET A 507 -16.12 17.76 -17.58
N PRO A 508 -16.84 18.40 -16.61
CA PRO A 508 -16.87 19.86 -16.52
C PRO A 508 -15.51 20.40 -16.08
N VAL A 509 -15.19 21.61 -16.54
CA VAL A 509 -13.93 22.28 -16.20
C VAL A 509 -14.11 23.79 -16.07
N ARG A 510 -13.36 24.41 -15.16
CA ARG A 510 -13.35 25.84 -14.93
C ARG A 510 -12.33 26.54 -15.82
N VAL A 511 -12.79 27.59 -16.50
CA VAL A 511 -11.98 28.40 -17.44
C VAL A 511 -12.26 29.88 -17.23
N GLY A 512 -11.42 30.76 -17.75
CA GLY A 512 -11.60 32.22 -17.69
C GLY A 512 -10.48 32.93 -16.93
N ARG A 513 -10.76 33.53 -15.81
CA ARG A 513 -9.78 34.12 -14.89
C ARG A 513 -9.91 33.50 -13.51
N ARG A 514 -8.78 33.41 -12.79
CA ARG A 514 -8.73 32.76 -11.47
C ARG A 514 -9.75 33.31 -10.46
N ASP A 515 -10.03 34.59 -10.50
CA ASP A 515 -10.98 35.24 -9.58
C ASP A 515 -12.42 35.25 -10.12
N ASP A 516 -12.63 34.81 -11.37
CA ASP A 516 -13.93 34.78 -12.05
C ASP A 516 -14.03 33.57 -12.99
N TRP A 517 -14.07 32.37 -12.40
CA TRP A 517 -14.16 31.12 -13.14
C TRP A 517 -15.54 30.91 -13.74
N GLN A 518 -15.59 30.57 -15.03
CA GLN A 518 -16.76 30.04 -15.69
C GLN A 518 -16.66 28.52 -15.81
N LEU A 519 -17.70 27.80 -15.39
CA LEU A 519 -17.78 26.36 -15.57
C LEU A 519 -18.28 26.06 -16.99
N ILE A 520 -17.52 25.30 -17.75
CA ILE A 520 -17.92 24.80 -19.08
C ILE A 520 -18.09 23.30 -19.08
N HIS A 521 -18.87 22.76 -20.02
CA HIS A 521 -19.16 21.34 -20.19
C HIS A 521 -18.70 20.87 -21.59
N PRO A 522 -17.37 20.64 -21.76
CA PRO A 522 -16.85 20.17 -23.04
C PRO A 522 -17.28 18.72 -23.31
N THR A 523 -17.36 18.35 -24.56
CA THR A 523 -17.51 16.98 -25.06
C THR A 523 -16.49 16.77 -26.19
N ALA A 524 -16.49 15.66 -26.87
CA ALA A 524 -15.67 15.45 -28.06
C ALA A 524 -16.00 16.43 -29.20
N GLU A 525 -17.22 16.98 -29.21
CA GLU A 525 -17.67 17.95 -30.20
C GLU A 525 -17.30 19.38 -29.81
N TRP A 526 -16.99 20.22 -30.84
CA TRP A 526 -16.69 21.62 -30.60
C TRP A 526 -17.95 22.38 -30.11
N LYS A 527 -17.79 23.10 -29.02
CA LYS A 527 -18.74 24.06 -28.48
C LYS A 527 -18.09 25.44 -28.47
N THR A 528 -18.88 26.49 -28.34
CA THR A 528 -18.40 27.88 -28.35
C THR A 528 -18.83 28.60 -27.07
N LEU A 529 -17.95 29.42 -26.55
CA LEU A 529 -18.13 30.31 -25.42
C LEU A 529 -17.86 31.74 -25.87
N GLU A 530 -18.72 32.68 -25.52
CA GLU A 530 -18.42 34.11 -25.65
C GLU A 530 -17.41 34.50 -24.54
N SER A 531 -16.30 35.07 -24.93
CA SER A 531 -15.28 35.52 -23.99
C SER A 531 -14.49 36.69 -24.57
N PRO A 532 -14.47 37.85 -23.90
CA PRO A 532 -13.64 38.98 -24.29
C PRO A 532 -12.18 38.84 -23.79
N ILE A 533 -11.85 37.73 -23.07
CA ILE A 533 -10.53 37.52 -22.49
C ILE A 533 -9.55 37.13 -23.60
N PRO A 534 -8.42 37.81 -23.76
CA PRO A 534 -7.36 37.44 -24.71
C PRO A 534 -6.80 36.05 -24.40
N MET A 535 -6.27 35.37 -25.42
CA MET A 535 -5.76 33.99 -25.30
C MET A 535 -4.65 33.83 -24.23
N ASP A 536 -3.80 34.84 -24.10
CA ASP A 536 -2.69 34.87 -23.15
C ASP A 536 -3.14 35.10 -21.70
N GLU A 537 -4.31 35.75 -21.50
CA GLU A 537 -4.91 35.96 -20.18
C GLU A 537 -5.97 34.89 -19.82
N PHE A 538 -6.38 34.07 -20.78
CA PHE A 538 -7.40 33.04 -20.54
C PHE A 538 -6.79 31.84 -19.83
N GLU A 539 -7.20 31.62 -18.61
CA GLU A 539 -6.72 30.55 -17.75
C GLU A 539 -7.64 29.32 -17.78
N VAL A 540 -7.09 28.18 -17.40
CA VAL A 540 -7.81 26.94 -17.12
C VAL A 540 -7.36 26.46 -15.75
N ALA A 541 -8.30 26.03 -14.92
CA ALA A 541 -8.01 25.63 -13.54
C ALA A 541 -7.28 24.26 -13.45
N THR A 542 -6.13 24.16 -14.08
CA THR A 542 -5.33 22.93 -14.13
C THR A 542 -4.80 22.51 -12.76
N ASP A 543 -4.79 23.36 -11.77
CA ASP A 543 -4.48 23.03 -10.38
C ASP A 543 -5.62 22.27 -9.67
N LEU A 544 -6.85 22.39 -10.15
CA LEU A 544 -8.03 21.65 -9.66
C LEU A 544 -8.27 20.36 -10.46
N TYR A 545 -7.98 20.38 -11.75
CA TYR A 545 -8.22 19.26 -12.67
C TYR A 545 -6.90 18.76 -13.24
N TYR A 546 -6.67 17.46 -13.21
CA TYR A 546 -5.47 16.85 -13.79
C TYR A 546 -5.66 16.64 -15.29
N ILE A 547 -5.41 17.67 -16.06
CA ILE A 547 -5.62 17.74 -17.52
C ILE A 547 -4.46 18.46 -18.19
N ASP A 548 -4.33 18.24 -19.49
CA ASP A 548 -3.54 19.10 -20.38
C ASP A 548 -4.42 20.13 -21.11
N VAL A 549 -3.81 21.22 -21.57
CA VAL A 549 -4.49 22.29 -22.31
C VAL A 549 -3.73 22.60 -23.58
N SER A 550 -4.46 22.66 -24.70
CA SER A 550 -3.93 23.09 -26.00
C SER A 550 -4.70 24.33 -26.46
N LYS A 551 -3.99 25.45 -26.65
CA LYS A 551 -4.54 26.73 -27.14
C LYS A 551 -4.11 26.98 -28.57
N GLN A 552 -5.06 27.39 -29.42
CA GLN A 552 -4.86 27.74 -30.81
C GLN A 552 -5.57 29.08 -31.12
N SER A 553 -4.98 29.92 -31.99
CA SER A 553 -5.57 31.16 -32.50
C SER A 553 -6.32 30.90 -33.79
#